data_702ef595518e3b7892edb03e9b0343ed
#
_entry.id   702ef595518e3b7892edb03e9b0343ed
#
_cell.length_a   1.000
_cell.length_b   1.000
_cell.length_c   1.000
_cell.angle_alpha   90.00
_cell.angle_beta   90.00
_cell.angle_gamma   90.00
#
_symmetry.space_group_name_H-M   'P 1'
#
loop_
_entity.id
_entity.type
_entity.pdbx_description
1 polymer ?
#
loop_
_entity_poly.entity_id
_entity_poly.type
_entity_poly.pdbx_seq_one_letter_code
_entity_poly.pdbx_strand_id
1 'polypeptide(L)'
;MEAAEKAVTLVKYENQQPLEGQQILVVGALAKNVDALSSGWKISSETGLKTEGKSIYDAICKRAGADNVTYIGDDETLIADSYPAGTTAIVVVGEASGTHEPAWGTATLEFPAEQQSLLKKLDASGVNVVSVVLMNRAYVMTPVDAASDAVMIVYRPGVTAGAEAVAHALFGDCAISGKLPWQIPATMDQVMLQREDLPKDIENPLYDYGFGIEVAAFGK
;
A
#
# COMPACT_ATOMS: atom_id res chain seq x y z
N MET A 1 11.13 -1.02 14.76
CA MET A 1 11.61 -0.75 13.41
C MET A 1 11.78 -2.07 12.64
N GLU A 2 12.79 -2.89 12.93
CA GLU A 2 13.14 -4.12 12.18
C GLU A 2 11.95 -5.05 11.88
N ALA A 3 11.04 -5.29 12.81
CA ALA A 3 9.87 -6.12 12.57
C ALA A 3 8.92 -5.51 11.54
N ALA A 4 8.75 -4.18 11.55
CA ALA A 4 7.91 -3.48 10.57
C ALA A 4 8.54 -3.50 9.17
N GLU A 5 9.86 -3.34 9.06
CA GLU A 5 10.60 -3.45 7.80
C GLU A 5 10.49 -4.86 7.20
N LYS A 6 10.69 -5.90 8.02
CA LYS A 6 10.58 -7.31 7.59
C LYS A 6 9.16 -7.74 7.22
N ALA A 7 8.13 -7.02 7.67
CA ALA A 7 6.75 -7.28 7.31
C ALA A 7 6.34 -6.70 5.95
N VAL A 8 7.09 -5.74 5.40
CA VAL A 8 6.82 -5.21 4.05
C VAL A 8 6.97 -6.33 3.03
N THR A 9 5.91 -6.57 2.26
CA THR A 9 5.84 -7.67 1.29
C THR A 9 5.71 -7.10 -0.12
N LEU A 10 6.72 -7.31 -0.96
CA LEU A 10 6.73 -6.89 -2.35
C LEU A 10 6.14 -8.00 -3.22
N VAL A 11 5.05 -7.73 -3.94
CA VAL A 11 4.36 -8.73 -4.75
C VAL A 11 4.43 -8.46 -6.25
N LYS A 12 4.73 -7.21 -6.64
CA LYS A 12 5.03 -6.82 -8.02
C LYS A 12 6.23 -5.87 -8.03
N TYR A 13 7.12 -6.02 -9.04
CA TYR A 13 8.33 -5.21 -9.14
C TYR A 13 8.81 -5.15 -10.59
N GLU A 14 8.52 -4.06 -11.28
CA GLU A 14 8.86 -3.85 -12.68
C GLU A 14 9.61 -2.52 -12.86
N ASN A 15 10.76 -2.56 -13.50
CA ASN A 15 11.51 -1.37 -13.97
C ASN A 15 11.73 -0.25 -12.95
N GLN A 16 11.83 -0.56 -11.67
CA GLN A 16 11.98 0.45 -10.63
C GLN A 16 13.36 1.10 -10.66
N GLN A 17 13.40 2.40 -10.41
CA GLN A 17 14.60 3.20 -10.27
C GLN A 17 14.70 3.76 -8.85
N PRO A 18 15.92 4.12 -8.37
CA PRO A 18 16.06 4.77 -7.07
C PRO A 18 15.20 6.04 -7.00
N LEU A 19 14.43 6.19 -5.93
CA LEU A 19 13.59 7.38 -5.71
C LEU A 19 14.40 8.62 -5.33
N GLU A 20 15.67 8.47 -5.01
CA GLU A 20 16.53 9.56 -4.61
C GLU A 20 16.74 10.57 -5.74
N GLY A 21 16.42 11.84 -5.47
CA GLY A 21 16.51 12.91 -6.45
C GLY A 21 15.37 12.98 -7.48
N GLN A 22 14.39 12.06 -7.41
CA GLN A 22 13.21 12.10 -8.26
C GLN A 22 12.16 13.09 -7.73
N GLN A 23 11.25 13.52 -8.61
CA GLN A 23 9.99 14.14 -8.22
C GLN A 23 8.99 13.04 -7.82
N ILE A 24 8.43 13.17 -6.64
CA ILE A 24 7.54 12.17 -6.05
C ILE A 24 6.15 12.78 -5.90
N LEU A 25 5.16 12.11 -6.48
CA LEU A 25 3.75 12.37 -6.20
C LEU A 25 3.31 11.41 -5.09
N VAL A 26 2.71 11.93 -4.03
CA VAL A 26 2.09 11.11 -3.00
C VAL A 26 0.58 11.21 -3.14
N VAL A 27 -0.04 10.10 -3.50
CA VAL A 27 -1.46 9.99 -3.83
C VAL A 27 -2.17 9.09 -2.82
N GLY A 28 -3.45 9.36 -2.57
CA GLY A 28 -4.26 8.64 -1.60
C GLY A 28 -4.28 9.29 -0.21
N ALA A 29 -5.49 9.48 0.34
CA ALA A 29 -5.67 10.09 1.66
C ALA A 29 -5.02 9.27 2.79
N LEU A 30 -4.87 7.95 2.59
CA LEU A 30 -4.23 7.06 3.57
C LEU A 30 -2.75 7.42 3.80
N ALA A 31 -2.09 8.11 2.85
CA ALA A 31 -0.72 8.56 3.01
C ALA A 31 -0.52 9.51 4.21
N LYS A 32 -1.53 10.33 4.54
CA LYS A 32 -1.52 11.24 5.70
C LYS A 32 -2.28 10.69 6.91
N ASN A 33 -2.90 9.53 6.79
CA ASN A 33 -3.70 8.95 7.85
C ASN A 33 -2.84 8.11 8.80
N VAL A 34 -2.41 8.70 9.93
CA VAL A 34 -1.63 7.99 10.96
C VAL A 34 -2.41 6.82 11.55
N ASP A 35 -3.71 6.98 11.72
CA ASP A 35 -4.58 5.93 12.25
C ASP A 35 -4.60 4.67 11.37
N ALA A 36 -4.43 4.83 10.06
CA ALA A 36 -4.37 3.70 9.13
C ALA A 36 -3.19 2.76 9.38
N LEU A 37 -2.17 3.19 10.12
CA LEU A 37 -1.01 2.37 10.51
C LEU A 37 -1.27 1.51 11.75
N SER A 38 -2.39 1.71 12.45
CA SER A 38 -2.75 0.97 13.66
C SER A 38 -3.91 0.01 13.43
N SER A 39 -4.12 -0.92 14.36
CA SER A 39 -5.32 -1.78 14.35
C SER A 39 -6.57 -0.99 14.72
N GLY A 40 -7.76 -1.55 14.43
CA GLY A 40 -9.03 -0.96 14.83
C GLY A 40 -9.25 -0.90 16.36
N TRP A 41 -8.60 -1.76 17.10
CA TRP A 41 -8.62 -1.78 18.57
C TRP A 41 -7.63 -0.78 19.15
N LYS A 42 -7.95 0.49 19.07
CA LYS A 42 -7.12 1.57 19.60
C LYS A 42 -7.90 2.40 20.62
N ILE A 43 -7.20 2.82 21.66
CA ILE A 43 -7.77 3.64 22.75
C ILE A 43 -8.36 4.96 22.21
N SER A 44 -7.75 5.54 21.16
CA SER A 44 -8.21 6.80 20.56
C SER A 44 -9.64 6.74 19.99
N SER A 45 -10.12 5.57 19.55
CA SER A 45 -11.48 5.40 19.06
C SER A 45 -12.54 5.55 20.14
N GLU A 46 -12.20 5.19 21.39
CA GLU A 46 -13.11 5.25 22.54
C GLU A 46 -12.98 6.56 23.33
N THR A 47 -11.78 7.09 23.41
CA THR A 47 -11.47 8.25 24.27
C THR A 47 -11.44 9.58 23.53
N GLY A 48 -11.51 9.57 22.19
CA GLY A 48 -11.37 10.76 21.36
C GLY A 48 -9.94 11.34 21.32
N LEU A 49 -8.97 10.65 21.92
CA LEU A 49 -7.56 11.03 21.83
C LEU A 49 -7.05 10.84 20.40
N LYS A 50 -6.29 11.81 19.90
CA LYS A 50 -5.65 11.68 18.59
C LYS A 50 -4.51 10.68 18.68
N THR A 51 -4.38 9.86 17.65
CA THR A 51 -3.24 8.96 17.51
C THR A 51 -1.99 9.80 17.25
N GLU A 52 -1.01 9.70 18.13
CA GLU A 52 0.29 10.34 17.94
C GLU A 52 1.17 9.45 17.07
N GLY A 53 1.84 10.05 16.09
CA GLY A 53 2.73 9.35 15.18
C GLY A 53 3.04 10.16 13.92
N LYS A 54 3.83 9.59 13.04
CA LYS A 54 4.12 10.16 11.72
C LYS A 54 3.33 9.41 10.67
N SER A 55 2.84 10.13 9.67
CA SER A 55 2.22 9.53 8.48
C SER A 55 3.29 9.01 7.51
N ILE A 56 2.88 8.17 6.57
CA ILE A 56 3.74 7.73 5.46
C ILE A 56 4.21 8.94 4.65
N TYR A 57 3.33 9.92 4.42
CA TYR A 57 3.68 11.17 3.75
C TYR A 57 4.82 11.92 4.49
N ASP A 58 4.74 12.06 5.81
CA ASP A 58 5.78 12.73 6.60
C ASP A 58 7.13 12.02 6.50
N ALA A 59 7.11 10.67 6.52
CA ALA A 59 8.31 9.86 6.39
C ALA A 59 8.95 9.97 5.00
N ILE A 60 8.14 9.99 3.94
CA ILE A 60 8.59 10.22 2.55
C ILE A 60 9.20 11.61 2.43
N CYS A 61 8.52 12.67 2.92
CA CYS A 61 9.03 14.05 2.90
C CYS A 61 10.37 14.18 3.65
N LYS A 62 10.47 13.52 4.80
CA LYS A 62 11.72 13.52 5.59
C LYS A 62 12.88 12.90 4.81
N ARG A 63 12.61 11.83 4.04
CA ARG A 63 13.65 11.08 3.31
C ARG A 63 14.00 11.69 1.96
N ALA A 64 13.01 12.17 1.19
CA ALA A 64 13.19 12.73 -0.15
C ALA A 64 13.56 14.23 -0.15
N GLY A 65 13.26 14.94 0.94
CA GLY A 65 13.18 16.40 0.98
C GLY A 65 11.80 16.89 0.53
N ALA A 66 11.17 17.76 1.32
CA ALA A 66 9.79 18.19 1.08
C ALA A 66 9.57 18.87 -0.29
N ASP A 67 10.58 19.56 -0.81
CA ASP A 67 10.53 20.25 -2.11
C ASP A 67 10.43 19.28 -3.30
N ASN A 68 10.80 18.01 -3.11
CA ASN A 68 10.70 16.97 -4.12
C ASN A 68 9.38 16.19 -4.06
N VAL A 69 8.49 16.52 -3.11
CA VAL A 69 7.26 15.74 -2.85
C VAL A 69 6.02 16.59 -3.04
N THR A 70 5.15 16.18 -3.95
CA THR A 70 3.84 16.80 -4.18
C THR A 70 2.75 15.88 -3.63
N TYR A 71 1.90 16.39 -2.75
CA TYR A 71 0.75 15.66 -2.23
C TYR A 71 -0.51 15.93 -3.05
N ILE A 72 -1.14 14.90 -3.56
CA ILE A 72 -2.38 14.95 -4.34
C ILE A 72 -3.58 14.50 -3.49
N GLY A 73 -3.40 13.55 -2.55
CA GLY A 73 -4.50 12.95 -1.81
C GLY A 73 -5.43 12.17 -2.73
N ASP A 74 -6.74 12.28 -2.50
CA ASP A 74 -7.78 11.57 -3.27
C ASP A 74 -8.38 12.45 -4.40
N ASP A 75 -7.84 13.63 -4.64
CA ASP A 75 -8.35 14.54 -5.67
C ASP A 75 -7.80 14.19 -7.05
N GLU A 76 -8.57 13.41 -7.80
CA GLU A 76 -8.23 13.01 -9.17
C GLU A 76 -8.02 14.20 -10.13
N THR A 77 -8.59 15.37 -9.83
CA THR A 77 -8.45 16.55 -10.70
C THR A 77 -7.04 17.14 -10.67
N LEU A 78 -6.26 16.80 -9.64
CA LEU A 78 -4.87 17.20 -9.49
C LEU A 78 -3.90 16.27 -10.24
N ILE A 79 -4.37 15.13 -10.76
CA ILE A 79 -3.56 14.22 -11.56
C ILE A 79 -3.51 14.75 -12.99
N ALA A 80 -2.30 15.10 -13.45
CA ALA A 80 -2.08 15.59 -14.81
C ALA A 80 -2.13 14.44 -15.84
N ASP A 81 -2.35 14.79 -17.11
CA ASP A 81 -2.40 13.82 -18.20
C ASP A 81 -1.01 13.20 -18.51
N SER A 82 0.08 13.85 -18.08
CA SER A 82 1.45 13.34 -18.21
C SER A 82 2.38 14.01 -17.22
N TYR A 83 3.51 13.36 -16.95
CA TYR A 83 4.53 13.85 -16.03
C TYR A 83 5.93 13.80 -16.67
N PRO A 84 6.88 14.64 -16.20
CA PRO A 84 8.28 14.55 -16.63
C PRO A 84 8.88 13.15 -16.37
N ALA A 85 9.78 12.72 -17.23
CA ALA A 85 10.53 11.49 -17.02
C ALA A 85 11.25 11.51 -15.66
N GLY A 86 11.25 10.38 -14.93
CA GLY A 86 11.80 10.28 -13.58
C GLY A 86 10.86 10.79 -12.50
N THR A 87 9.57 11.03 -12.80
CA THR A 87 8.54 11.23 -11.78
C THR A 87 8.01 9.86 -11.35
N THR A 88 7.83 9.66 -10.04
CA THR A 88 7.19 8.45 -9.48
C THR A 88 5.99 8.83 -8.63
N ALA A 89 4.86 8.16 -8.85
CA ALA A 89 3.67 8.25 -8.02
C ALA A 89 3.70 7.13 -6.95
N ILE A 90 3.81 7.50 -5.69
CA ILE A 90 3.62 6.60 -4.54
C ILE A 90 2.16 6.70 -4.13
N VAL A 91 1.39 5.63 -4.35
CA VAL A 91 -0.05 5.58 -4.14
C VAL A 91 -0.35 4.78 -2.89
N VAL A 92 -0.80 5.44 -1.82
CA VAL A 92 -1.13 4.78 -0.55
C VAL A 92 -2.63 4.50 -0.50
N VAL A 93 -2.99 3.24 -0.66
CA VAL A 93 -4.36 2.76 -0.81
C VAL A 93 -4.66 1.59 0.15
N GLY A 94 -5.90 1.11 0.16
CA GLY A 94 -6.32 -0.01 0.99
C GLY A 94 -7.36 0.39 2.05
N GLU A 95 -7.21 -0.12 3.27
CA GLU A 95 -8.17 0.10 4.36
C GLU A 95 -7.73 1.19 5.34
N ALA A 96 -8.67 2.04 5.72
CA ALA A 96 -8.53 2.85 6.94
C ALA A 96 -8.56 1.97 8.20
N SER A 97 -8.15 2.51 9.34
CA SER A 97 -8.26 1.81 10.63
C SER A 97 -9.73 1.64 11.05
N GLY A 98 -10.03 0.65 11.89
CA GLY A 98 -11.38 0.43 12.41
C GLY A 98 -12.28 -0.41 11.51
N THR A 99 -11.74 -1.03 10.48
CA THR A 99 -12.50 -1.82 9.50
C THR A 99 -12.88 -3.24 9.97
N HIS A 100 -12.44 -3.67 11.13
CA HIS A 100 -12.75 -5.02 11.63
C HIS A 100 -14.22 -5.19 12.02
N GLU A 101 -14.85 -4.20 12.65
CA GLU A 101 -16.26 -4.28 13.04
C GLU A 101 -17.22 -4.10 11.85
N PRO A 102 -17.09 -3.09 11.01
CA PRO A 102 -17.86 -2.99 9.78
C PRO A 102 -17.66 -4.18 8.84
N ALA A 103 -16.49 -4.80 8.90
CA ALA A 103 -16.16 -5.96 8.07
C ALA A 103 -17.05 -7.17 8.32
N TRP A 104 -17.60 -7.33 9.50
CA TRP A 104 -18.51 -8.44 9.79
C TRP A 104 -19.83 -8.36 9.00
N GLY A 105 -20.19 -7.19 8.51
CA GLY A 105 -21.29 -6.98 7.60
C GLY A 105 -20.88 -6.74 6.14
N THR A 106 -19.60 -6.75 5.83
CA THR A 106 -19.10 -6.47 4.49
C THR A 106 -19.19 -7.73 3.64
N ALA A 107 -20.05 -7.71 2.65
CA ALA A 107 -20.25 -8.81 1.71
C ALA A 107 -19.21 -8.84 0.57
N THR A 108 -18.25 -7.90 0.53
CA THR A 108 -17.30 -7.81 -0.58
C THR A 108 -15.88 -7.56 -0.11
N LEU A 109 -14.92 -8.16 -0.81
CA LEU A 109 -13.49 -7.86 -0.74
C LEU A 109 -13.00 -7.16 -2.02
N GLU A 110 -13.93 -6.60 -2.80
CA GLU A 110 -13.57 -5.74 -3.93
C GLU A 110 -12.76 -4.54 -3.44
N PHE A 111 -11.75 -4.17 -4.21
CA PHE A 111 -10.95 -2.98 -3.92
C PHE A 111 -11.80 -1.71 -4.11
N PRO A 112 -11.72 -0.70 -3.22
CA PRO A 112 -12.59 0.48 -3.29
C PRO A 112 -12.56 1.17 -4.64
N ALA A 113 -13.74 1.48 -5.22
CA ALA A 113 -13.86 1.99 -6.58
C ALA A 113 -13.16 3.33 -6.78
N GLU A 114 -13.20 4.22 -5.78
CA GLU A 114 -12.54 5.52 -5.82
C GLU A 114 -11.01 5.36 -5.90
N GLN A 115 -10.46 4.40 -5.16
CA GLN A 115 -9.02 4.12 -5.20
C GLN A 115 -8.61 3.45 -6.53
N GLN A 116 -9.49 2.61 -7.12
CA GLN A 116 -9.26 2.07 -8.46
C GLN A 116 -9.24 3.17 -9.52
N SER A 117 -10.10 4.20 -9.38
CA SER A 117 -10.15 5.35 -10.30
C SER A 117 -8.85 6.15 -10.26
N LEU A 118 -8.34 6.47 -9.07
CA LEU A 118 -7.04 7.12 -8.88
C LEU A 118 -5.91 6.35 -9.58
N LEU A 119 -5.83 5.04 -9.35
CA LEU A 119 -4.80 4.18 -9.94
C LEU A 119 -4.88 4.15 -11.46
N LYS A 120 -6.08 3.98 -12.04
CA LYS A 120 -6.28 3.98 -13.49
C LYS A 120 -5.87 5.31 -14.14
N LYS A 121 -6.14 6.43 -13.47
CA LYS A 121 -5.77 7.75 -13.99
C LYS A 121 -4.26 7.98 -13.96
N LEU A 122 -3.58 7.51 -12.91
CA LEU A 122 -2.12 7.55 -12.83
C LEU A 122 -1.46 6.67 -13.90
N ASP A 123 -1.91 5.43 -14.06
CA ASP A 123 -1.44 4.52 -15.10
C ASP A 123 -1.62 5.13 -16.50
N ALA A 124 -2.79 5.70 -16.79
CA ALA A 124 -3.07 6.38 -18.06
C ALA A 124 -2.15 7.61 -18.32
N SER A 125 -1.62 8.25 -17.28
CA SER A 125 -0.67 9.37 -17.41
C SER A 125 0.75 8.92 -17.76
N GLY A 126 1.04 7.62 -17.72
CA GLY A 126 2.36 7.04 -17.99
C GLY A 126 3.40 7.32 -16.91
N VAL A 127 3.00 7.78 -15.72
CA VAL A 127 3.90 7.93 -14.58
C VAL A 127 4.23 6.56 -14.00
N ASN A 128 5.45 6.37 -13.48
CA ASN A 128 5.79 5.15 -12.73
C ASN A 128 4.95 5.07 -11.45
N VAL A 129 4.16 4.00 -11.29
CA VAL A 129 3.21 3.83 -10.18
C VAL A 129 3.72 2.79 -9.18
N VAL A 130 3.97 3.22 -7.96
CA VAL A 130 4.33 2.36 -6.82
C VAL A 130 3.19 2.35 -5.82
N SER A 131 2.43 1.28 -5.76
CA SER A 131 1.33 1.13 -4.81
C SER A 131 1.81 0.60 -3.46
N VAL A 132 1.44 1.29 -2.40
CA VAL A 132 1.61 0.88 -0.99
C VAL A 132 0.23 0.55 -0.45
N VAL A 133 -0.03 -0.73 -0.25
CA VAL A 133 -1.37 -1.24 0.11
C VAL A 133 -1.44 -1.55 1.60
N LEU A 134 -2.24 -0.78 2.32
CA LEU A 134 -2.55 -1.03 3.74
C LEU A 134 -3.74 -1.99 3.84
N MET A 135 -3.54 -3.18 4.41
CA MET A 135 -4.61 -4.17 4.52
C MET A 135 -4.56 -4.98 5.81
N ASN A 136 -5.74 -5.45 6.25
CA ASN A 136 -5.90 -6.45 7.32
C ASN A 136 -6.40 -7.80 6.77
N ARG A 137 -6.90 -7.83 5.56
CA ARG A 137 -7.53 -8.99 4.91
C ARG A 137 -7.20 -8.98 3.42
N ALA A 138 -7.30 -10.15 2.78
CA ALA A 138 -6.99 -10.32 1.38
C ALA A 138 -8.07 -9.70 0.49
N TYR A 139 -7.83 -8.52 -0.07
CA TYR A 139 -8.68 -7.91 -1.11
C TYR A 139 -8.44 -8.55 -2.47
N VAL A 140 -9.42 -8.42 -3.36
CA VAL A 140 -9.24 -8.65 -4.79
C VAL A 140 -8.37 -7.54 -5.35
N MET A 141 -7.09 -7.81 -5.53
CA MET A 141 -6.08 -6.81 -5.87
C MET A 141 -5.78 -6.70 -7.37
N THR A 142 -6.48 -7.43 -8.21
CA THR A 142 -6.29 -7.40 -9.68
C THR A 142 -6.28 -5.97 -10.26
N PRO A 143 -7.17 -5.04 -9.84
CA PRO A 143 -7.12 -3.66 -10.32
C PRO A 143 -5.88 -2.89 -9.88
N VAL A 144 -5.35 -3.18 -8.69
CA VAL A 144 -4.12 -2.55 -8.17
C VAL A 144 -2.91 -3.08 -8.92
N ASP A 145 -2.85 -4.40 -9.11
CA ASP A 145 -1.77 -5.05 -9.86
C ASP A 145 -1.68 -4.54 -11.30
N ALA A 146 -2.84 -4.44 -11.96
CA ALA A 146 -2.90 -4.01 -13.37
C ALA A 146 -2.45 -2.56 -13.59
N ALA A 147 -2.65 -1.67 -12.59
CA ALA A 147 -2.37 -0.24 -12.70
C ALA A 147 -1.08 0.21 -11.98
N SER A 148 -0.23 -0.72 -11.59
CA SER A 148 0.99 -0.40 -10.83
C SER A 148 2.22 -1.09 -11.41
N ASP A 149 3.36 -0.41 -11.41
CA ASP A 149 4.66 -0.97 -11.79
C ASP A 149 5.33 -1.71 -10.61
N ALA A 150 4.98 -1.32 -9.38
CA ALA A 150 5.35 -2.07 -8.18
C ALA A 150 4.22 -2.05 -7.15
N VAL A 151 4.08 -3.15 -6.40
CA VAL A 151 3.07 -3.29 -5.35
C VAL A 151 3.72 -3.80 -4.07
N MET A 152 3.66 -2.97 -3.03
CA MET A 152 4.08 -3.30 -1.65
C MET A 152 2.84 -3.46 -0.78
N ILE A 153 2.69 -4.63 -0.18
CA ILE A 153 1.67 -4.85 0.85
C ILE A 153 2.27 -4.54 2.20
N VAL A 154 1.59 -3.65 2.91
CA VAL A 154 1.97 -3.23 4.26
C VAL A 154 0.79 -3.53 5.17
N TYR A 155 0.95 -4.46 6.06
CA TYR A 155 -0.05 -4.76 7.08
C TYR A 155 -0.07 -3.62 8.11
N ARG A 156 -0.71 -3.68 9.21
CA ARG A 156 -0.72 -2.58 10.19
C ARG A 156 0.64 -2.46 10.92
N PRO A 157 1.62 -1.69 10.38
CA PRO A 157 3.01 -1.71 10.86
C PRO A 157 3.21 -0.94 12.17
N GLY A 158 2.16 -0.30 12.69
CA GLY A 158 2.18 0.48 13.91
C GLY A 158 2.54 1.95 13.70
N VAL A 159 2.00 2.82 14.56
CA VAL A 159 2.12 4.29 14.44
C VAL A 159 3.50 4.83 14.81
N THR A 160 4.29 4.07 15.57
CA THR A 160 5.60 4.54 16.06
C THR A 160 6.71 4.38 15.02
N ALA A 161 6.71 3.27 14.29
CA ALA A 161 7.81 2.90 13.39
C ALA A 161 7.34 2.59 11.97
N GLY A 162 6.03 2.37 11.76
CA GLY A 162 5.50 1.87 10.49
C GLY A 162 5.72 2.81 9.33
N ALA A 163 5.50 4.09 9.49
CA ALA A 163 5.72 5.07 8.44
C ALA A 163 7.20 5.14 8.01
N GLU A 164 8.13 5.09 8.98
CA GLU A 164 9.56 5.07 8.67
C GLU A 164 9.98 3.75 8.02
N ALA A 165 9.43 2.62 8.44
CA ALA A 165 9.69 1.31 7.81
C ALA A 165 9.25 1.28 6.34
N VAL A 166 8.07 1.86 6.01
CA VAL A 166 7.61 2.00 4.63
C VAL A 166 8.54 2.90 3.83
N ALA A 167 8.96 4.04 4.38
CA ALA A 167 9.92 4.93 3.70
C ALA A 167 11.26 4.24 3.48
N HIS A 168 11.81 3.51 4.48
CA HIS A 168 13.05 2.74 4.33
C HIS A 168 12.94 1.70 3.20
N ALA A 169 11.81 0.99 3.13
CA ALA A 169 11.57 0.03 2.05
C ALA A 169 11.54 0.73 0.68
N LEU A 170 10.78 1.82 0.53
CA LEU A 170 10.63 2.57 -0.72
C LEU A 170 11.96 3.17 -1.22
N PHE A 171 12.81 3.65 -0.31
CA PHE A 171 14.09 4.27 -0.68
C PHE A 171 15.27 3.29 -0.70
N GLY A 172 15.02 2.00 -0.50
CA GLY A 172 16.05 0.95 -0.52
C GLY A 172 17.05 1.08 0.63
N ASP A 173 16.62 1.62 1.77
CA ASP A 173 17.41 1.73 3.00
C ASP A 173 17.38 0.43 3.81
N CYS A 174 16.46 -0.50 3.49
CA CYS A 174 16.41 -1.86 4.03
C CYS A 174 16.06 -2.86 2.93
N ALA A 175 16.38 -4.13 3.17
CA ALA A 175 15.94 -5.23 2.32
C ALA A 175 14.44 -5.50 2.51
N ILE A 176 13.75 -5.86 1.43
CA ILE A 176 12.36 -6.34 1.48
C ILE A 176 12.39 -7.86 1.36
N SER A 177 11.79 -8.55 2.31
CA SER A 177 11.80 -10.02 2.38
C SER A 177 10.49 -10.62 2.92
N GLY A 178 9.48 -9.79 3.14
CA GLY A 178 8.16 -10.23 3.62
C GLY A 178 7.51 -11.24 2.68
N LYS A 179 6.67 -12.11 3.25
CA LYS A 179 5.93 -13.15 2.52
C LYS A 179 4.45 -13.05 2.87
N LEU A 180 3.60 -13.34 1.90
CA LEU A 180 2.14 -13.33 2.09
C LEU A 180 1.71 -14.40 3.11
N PRO A 181 0.96 -14.03 4.15
CA PRO A 181 0.43 -14.97 5.13
C PRO A 181 -0.85 -15.68 4.67
N TRP A 182 -1.37 -15.35 3.50
CA TRP A 182 -2.55 -15.93 2.85
C TRP A 182 -2.46 -15.79 1.34
N GLN A 183 -3.35 -16.46 0.60
CA GLN A 183 -3.54 -16.23 -0.83
C GLN A 183 -4.26 -14.90 -1.08
N ILE A 184 -3.88 -14.20 -2.15
CA ILE A 184 -4.61 -13.02 -2.65
C ILE A 184 -5.50 -13.46 -3.80
N PRO A 185 -6.85 -13.33 -3.68
CA PRO A 185 -7.76 -13.73 -4.75
C PRO A 185 -7.64 -12.81 -5.98
N ALA A 186 -7.82 -13.36 -7.15
CA ALA A 186 -7.90 -12.61 -8.40
C ALA A 186 -9.31 -12.05 -8.65
N THR A 187 -10.35 -12.73 -8.13
CA THR A 187 -11.76 -12.36 -8.35
C THR A 187 -12.61 -12.62 -7.10
N MET A 188 -13.77 -11.95 -7.01
CA MET A 188 -14.75 -12.22 -5.95
C MET A 188 -15.33 -13.63 -5.99
N ASP A 189 -15.43 -14.25 -7.16
CA ASP A 189 -15.91 -15.64 -7.27
C ASP A 189 -14.99 -16.59 -6.49
N GLN A 190 -13.67 -16.35 -6.54
CA GLN A 190 -12.70 -17.13 -5.75
C GLN A 190 -12.90 -16.95 -4.24
N VAL A 191 -13.21 -15.73 -3.80
CA VAL A 191 -13.51 -15.43 -2.39
C VAL A 191 -14.72 -16.22 -1.92
N MET A 192 -15.79 -16.27 -2.73
CA MET A 192 -17.02 -16.95 -2.39
C MET A 192 -16.90 -18.49 -2.33
N LEU A 193 -15.88 -19.04 -2.99
CA LEU A 193 -15.61 -20.48 -2.99
C LEU A 193 -14.62 -20.92 -1.91
N GLN A 194 -14.00 -19.97 -1.22
CA GLN A 194 -13.01 -20.22 -0.18
C GLN A 194 -13.62 -20.98 0.99
N ARG A 195 -12.89 -21.96 1.51
CA ARG A 195 -13.28 -22.75 2.67
C ARG A 195 -12.68 -22.18 3.95
N GLU A 196 -13.42 -22.33 5.04
CA GLU A 196 -12.90 -22.00 6.37
C GLU A 196 -11.67 -22.89 6.72
N ASP A 197 -10.74 -22.30 7.44
CA ASP A 197 -9.55 -22.98 8.00
C ASP A 197 -8.54 -23.56 6.98
N LEU A 198 -8.63 -23.22 5.70
CA LEU A 198 -7.67 -23.64 4.70
C LEU A 198 -6.84 -22.45 4.19
N PRO A 199 -5.51 -22.44 4.37
CA PRO A 199 -4.66 -21.34 3.96
C PRO A 199 -4.38 -21.30 2.43
N LYS A 200 -4.73 -22.37 1.71
CA LYS A 200 -4.43 -22.56 0.28
C LYS A 200 -5.52 -23.37 -0.42
N ASP A 201 -6.66 -22.79 -0.61
CA ASP A 201 -7.78 -23.44 -1.30
C ASP A 201 -8.26 -22.69 -2.56
N ILE A 202 -7.65 -21.53 -2.86
CA ILE A 202 -7.94 -20.78 -4.07
C ILE A 202 -7.12 -21.36 -5.23
N GLU A 203 -7.80 -21.85 -6.26
CA GLU A 203 -7.16 -22.21 -7.54
C GLU A 203 -6.80 -20.94 -8.31
N ASN A 204 -5.55 -20.88 -8.80
CA ASN A 204 -5.03 -19.75 -9.58
C ASN A 204 -5.25 -18.38 -8.90
N PRO A 205 -4.81 -18.19 -7.66
CA PRO A 205 -4.89 -16.89 -7.00
C PRO A 205 -4.07 -15.84 -7.75
N LEU A 206 -4.33 -14.55 -7.52
CA LEU A 206 -3.45 -13.49 -8.03
C LEU A 206 -2.02 -13.66 -7.49
N TYR A 207 -1.92 -13.90 -6.17
CA TYR A 207 -0.65 -14.25 -5.51
C TYR A 207 -0.87 -15.38 -4.51
N ASP A 208 0.03 -16.35 -4.51
CA ASP A 208 -0.09 -17.53 -3.62
C ASP A 208 0.41 -17.26 -2.20
N TYR A 209 0.01 -18.08 -1.26
CA TYR A 209 0.53 -18.12 0.11
C TYR A 209 2.05 -18.26 0.10
N GLY A 210 2.73 -17.47 0.92
CA GLY A 210 4.19 -17.48 1.01
C GLY A 210 4.88 -16.76 -0.16
N PHE A 211 4.13 -16.20 -1.12
CA PHE A 211 4.72 -15.39 -2.20
C PHE A 211 5.26 -14.07 -1.66
N GLY A 212 6.31 -13.58 -2.27
CA GLY A 212 6.94 -12.29 -2.01
C GLY A 212 8.27 -12.22 -2.74
N ILE A 213 8.51 -11.10 -3.41
CA ILE A 213 9.75 -10.81 -4.13
C ILE A 213 10.77 -10.28 -3.13
N GLU A 214 11.97 -10.86 -3.12
CA GLU A 214 13.04 -10.42 -2.25
C GLU A 214 13.97 -9.48 -3.01
N VAL A 215 14.21 -8.31 -2.45
CA VAL A 215 15.16 -7.33 -2.98
C VAL A 215 16.03 -6.80 -1.86
N ALA A 216 17.35 -6.70 -2.13
CA ALA A 216 18.31 -6.15 -1.16
C ALA A 216 18.07 -4.65 -0.94
N ALA A 217 17.65 -3.94 -1.98
CA ALA A 217 17.29 -2.54 -1.93
C ALA A 217 16.34 -2.21 -3.09
N PHE A 218 15.21 -1.56 -2.81
CA PHE A 218 14.24 -1.15 -3.81
C PHE A 218 14.82 -0.09 -4.75
N GLY A 219 14.65 -0.26 -6.05
CA GLY A 219 15.14 0.67 -7.06
C GLY A 219 16.67 0.64 -7.30
N LYS A 220 17.39 -0.31 -6.70
CA LYS A 220 18.86 -0.41 -6.85
C LYS A 220 19.30 -1.73 -7.45
#